data_c6a218369d3db29810c42daccce29609
#
_entry.id   c6a218369d3db29810c42daccce29609
#
_cell.length_a   1.000
_cell.length_b   1.000
_cell.length_c   1.000
_cell.angle_alpha   90.00
_cell.angle_beta   90.00
_cell.angle_gamma   90.00
#
_symmetry.space_group_name_H-M   'P 1'
#
loop_
_entity.id
_entity.type
_entity.pdbx_description
1 polymer ?
#
loop_
_entity_poly.entity_id
_entity_poly.type
_entity_poly.pdbx_seq_one_letter_code
_entity_poly.pdbx_strand_id
1 'polypeptide(L)'
;MATVKSVVRDPDSKKRLILAAARRMLVKRGFQDIVLDDIAREAGVAKGTLFLHFKDKEEMFFAAFADLVDGLGLELETLPKTGLAGKELLVAAAKVVLTHFDHSRDFMAQFSTGRFPGCGDRSCEKLMERLRTNHARLRSILVLASADGGKSAADLGFAVGAFFGLCRAATMRKIIEKHNKPLEREAESVVSFFLGGSGVAV
;
A
#
# COMPACT_ATOMS: atom_id res chain seq x y z
N MET A 1 -36.32 -7.41 -27.29
CA MET A 1 -34.91 -7.62 -27.64
C MET A 1 -34.10 -6.44 -27.12
N ALA A 2 -33.45 -6.61 -25.99
CA ALA A 2 -32.66 -5.55 -25.36
C ALA A 2 -31.21 -5.66 -25.87
N THR A 3 -30.76 -4.61 -26.52
CA THR A 3 -29.43 -4.45 -27.09
C THR A 3 -28.41 -4.41 -25.97
N VAL A 4 -27.54 -5.41 -25.88
CA VAL A 4 -26.36 -5.43 -24.99
C VAL A 4 -25.46 -4.28 -25.42
N LYS A 5 -25.47 -3.18 -24.67
CA LYS A 5 -24.55 -2.06 -24.84
C LYS A 5 -23.11 -2.58 -24.71
N SER A 6 -22.32 -2.38 -25.76
CA SER A 6 -20.90 -2.58 -25.83
C SER A 6 -20.21 -1.98 -24.59
N VAL A 7 -19.62 -2.83 -23.73
CA VAL A 7 -18.73 -2.39 -22.66
C VAL A 7 -17.58 -1.63 -23.32
N VAL A 8 -17.49 -0.38 -22.98
CA VAL A 8 -16.51 0.60 -23.43
C VAL A 8 -15.12 -0.02 -23.44
N ARG A 9 -14.44 0.02 -24.58
CA ARG A 9 -13.04 -0.35 -24.78
C ARG A 9 -12.13 0.75 -24.19
N ASP A 10 -12.17 0.93 -22.88
CA ASP A 10 -11.22 1.78 -22.17
C ASP A 10 -9.95 0.95 -21.89
N PRO A 11 -8.80 1.29 -22.50
CA PRO A 11 -7.53 0.59 -22.25
C PRO A 11 -7.17 0.56 -20.76
N ASP A 12 -7.49 1.61 -20.02
CA ASP A 12 -7.25 1.71 -18.59
C ASP A 12 -8.11 0.74 -17.77
N SER A 13 -9.30 0.38 -18.25
CA SER A 13 -10.14 -0.62 -17.59
C SER A 13 -9.50 -2.00 -17.62
N LYS A 14 -8.90 -2.41 -18.75
CA LYS A 14 -8.19 -3.69 -18.88
C LYS A 14 -6.93 -3.73 -18.03
N LYS A 15 -6.16 -2.65 -18.01
CA LYS A 15 -4.99 -2.52 -17.14
C LYS A 15 -5.36 -2.69 -15.68
N ARG A 16 -6.44 -2.04 -15.21
CA ARG A 16 -6.95 -2.20 -13.84
C ARG A 16 -7.36 -3.64 -13.51
N LEU A 17 -8.03 -4.33 -14.44
CA LEU A 17 -8.40 -5.75 -14.27
C LEU A 17 -7.17 -6.64 -14.12
N ILE A 18 -6.14 -6.43 -14.96
CA ILE A 18 -4.87 -7.17 -14.89
C ILE A 18 -4.19 -6.93 -13.54
N LEU A 19 -4.05 -5.66 -13.10
CA LEU A 19 -3.42 -5.32 -11.82
C LEU A 19 -4.19 -5.89 -10.63
N ALA A 20 -5.52 -5.86 -10.66
CA ALA A 20 -6.36 -6.46 -9.62
C ALA A 20 -6.20 -7.99 -9.56
N ALA A 21 -6.13 -8.67 -10.71
CA ALA A 21 -5.88 -10.11 -10.78
C ALA A 21 -4.47 -10.44 -10.28
N ALA A 22 -3.45 -9.68 -10.68
CA ALA A 22 -2.07 -9.85 -10.23
C ALA A 22 -1.96 -9.75 -8.70
N ARG A 23 -2.62 -8.75 -8.08
CA ARG A 23 -2.66 -8.59 -6.61
C ARG A 23 -3.30 -9.77 -5.91
N ARG A 24 -4.47 -10.23 -6.40
CA ARG A 24 -5.15 -11.41 -5.81
C ARG A 24 -4.28 -12.66 -5.88
N MET A 25 -3.59 -12.86 -6.98
CA MET A 25 -2.73 -14.04 -7.16
C MET A 25 -1.48 -13.99 -6.31
N LEU A 26 -0.88 -12.80 -6.13
CA LEU A 26 0.26 -12.60 -5.23
C LEU A 26 -0.05 -13.04 -3.80
N VAL A 27 -1.20 -12.62 -3.28
CA VAL A 27 -1.64 -13.00 -1.93
C VAL A 27 -1.81 -14.51 -1.80
N LYS A 28 -2.22 -15.20 -2.90
CA LYS A 28 -2.51 -16.64 -2.86
C LYS A 28 -1.29 -17.53 -3.10
N ARG A 29 -0.35 -17.13 -3.97
CA ARG A 29 0.72 -18.02 -4.48
C ARG A 29 2.14 -17.47 -4.34
N GLY A 30 2.30 -16.19 -4.02
CA GLY A 30 3.61 -15.53 -4.04
C GLY A 30 4.13 -15.25 -5.46
N PHE A 31 5.16 -14.40 -5.54
CA PHE A 31 5.68 -13.90 -6.83
C PHE A 31 6.26 -15.00 -7.73
N GLN A 32 6.97 -15.98 -7.15
CA GLN A 32 7.72 -16.98 -7.94
C GLN A 32 6.78 -17.93 -8.71
N ASP A 33 5.68 -18.33 -8.08
CA ASP A 33 4.78 -19.37 -8.58
C ASP A 33 3.70 -18.85 -9.55
N ILE A 34 3.69 -17.55 -9.84
CA ILE A 34 2.72 -16.94 -10.74
C ILE A 34 3.28 -16.89 -12.15
N VAL A 35 2.48 -17.32 -13.14
CA VAL A 35 2.75 -17.13 -14.55
C VAL A 35 1.75 -16.14 -15.16
N LEU A 36 2.20 -15.39 -16.18
CA LEU A 36 1.38 -14.34 -16.82
C LEU A 36 0.08 -14.88 -17.44
N ASP A 37 0.09 -16.12 -17.90
CA ASP A 37 -1.09 -16.78 -18.48
C ASP A 37 -2.20 -16.98 -17.46
N ASP A 38 -1.85 -17.31 -16.22
CA ASP A 38 -2.81 -17.43 -15.12
C ASP A 38 -3.42 -16.07 -14.78
N ILE A 39 -2.62 -15.00 -14.81
CA ILE A 39 -3.10 -13.64 -14.58
C ILE A 39 -4.05 -13.19 -15.69
N ALA A 40 -3.73 -13.47 -16.96
CA ALA A 40 -4.61 -13.13 -18.07
C ALA A 40 -5.98 -13.84 -17.93
N ARG A 41 -5.96 -15.12 -17.53
CA ARG A 41 -7.16 -15.92 -17.26
C ARG A 41 -7.96 -15.38 -16.08
N GLU A 42 -7.31 -15.07 -14.97
CA GLU A 42 -7.94 -14.50 -13.76
C GLU A 42 -8.52 -13.10 -14.03
N ALA A 43 -7.88 -12.31 -14.88
CA ALA A 43 -8.33 -10.98 -15.29
C ALA A 43 -9.44 -11.02 -16.37
N GLY A 44 -9.71 -12.16 -16.97
CA GLY A 44 -10.66 -12.29 -18.08
C GLY A 44 -10.20 -11.58 -19.36
N VAL A 45 -8.89 -11.49 -19.61
CA VAL A 45 -8.32 -10.85 -20.80
C VAL A 45 -7.53 -11.86 -21.64
N ALA A 46 -7.41 -11.60 -22.95
CA ALA A 46 -6.53 -12.38 -23.80
C ALA A 46 -5.06 -12.15 -23.40
N LYS A 47 -4.21 -13.19 -23.52
CA LYS A 47 -2.76 -13.11 -23.26
C LYS A 47 -2.10 -11.94 -24.00
N GLY A 48 -2.43 -11.76 -25.30
CA GLY A 48 -1.93 -10.64 -26.08
C GLY A 48 -2.30 -9.27 -25.51
N THR A 49 -3.48 -9.13 -24.89
CA THR A 49 -3.88 -7.90 -24.21
C THR A 49 -2.98 -7.60 -23.01
N LEU A 50 -2.60 -8.62 -22.23
CA LEU A 50 -1.68 -8.45 -21.12
C LEU A 50 -0.31 -7.93 -21.59
N PHE A 51 0.24 -8.52 -22.65
CA PHE A 51 1.53 -8.10 -23.22
C PHE A 51 1.49 -6.72 -23.91
N LEU A 52 0.32 -6.22 -24.31
CA LEU A 52 0.16 -4.83 -24.75
C LEU A 52 0.34 -3.82 -23.61
N HIS A 53 0.09 -4.23 -22.36
CA HIS A 53 0.18 -3.35 -21.18
C HIS A 53 1.48 -3.53 -20.41
N PHE A 54 2.07 -4.74 -20.40
CA PHE A 54 3.24 -5.09 -19.60
C PHE A 54 4.15 -5.99 -20.40
N LYS A 55 5.42 -5.62 -20.54
CA LYS A 55 6.41 -6.39 -21.31
C LYS A 55 6.80 -7.68 -20.63
N ASP A 56 6.82 -7.69 -19.29
CA ASP A 56 7.22 -8.81 -18.46
C ASP A 56 6.45 -8.83 -17.12
N LYS A 57 6.68 -9.88 -16.35
CA LYS A 57 6.07 -10.13 -15.06
C LYS A 57 6.48 -9.07 -14.03
N GLU A 58 7.74 -8.68 -14.09
CA GLU A 58 8.35 -7.71 -13.18
C GLU A 58 7.71 -6.33 -13.33
N GLU A 59 7.55 -5.86 -14.56
CA GLU A 59 6.88 -4.57 -14.85
C GLU A 59 5.44 -4.56 -14.35
N MET A 60 4.71 -5.65 -14.59
CA MET A 60 3.34 -5.76 -14.14
C MET A 60 3.23 -5.75 -12.61
N PHE A 61 4.11 -6.48 -11.91
CA PHE A 61 4.10 -6.48 -10.45
C PHE A 61 4.53 -5.16 -9.87
N PHE A 62 5.51 -4.50 -10.48
CA PHE A 62 5.89 -3.15 -10.09
C PHE A 62 4.71 -2.18 -10.21
N ALA A 63 3.96 -2.24 -11.31
CA ALA A 63 2.75 -1.45 -11.50
C ALA A 63 1.65 -1.80 -10.48
N ALA A 64 1.48 -3.08 -10.14
CA ALA A 64 0.52 -3.50 -9.11
C ALA A 64 0.90 -2.98 -7.72
N PHE A 65 2.19 -2.92 -7.41
CA PHE A 65 2.67 -2.32 -6.15
C PHE A 65 2.48 -0.80 -6.13
N ALA A 66 2.79 -0.12 -7.24
CA ALA A 66 2.56 1.32 -7.36
C ALA A 66 1.08 1.69 -7.16
N ASP A 67 0.16 0.87 -7.68
CA ASP A 67 -1.28 1.02 -7.50
C ASP A 67 -1.72 0.81 -6.03
N LEU A 68 -1.07 -0.10 -5.29
CA LEU A 68 -1.27 -0.25 -3.84
C LEU A 68 -0.80 1.00 -3.07
N VAL A 69 0.33 1.56 -3.45
CA VAL A 69 0.87 2.80 -2.84
C VAL A 69 -0.07 3.98 -3.10
N ASP A 70 -0.64 4.08 -4.31
CA ASP A 70 -1.64 5.09 -4.65
C ASP A 70 -2.93 4.91 -3.83
N GLY A 71 -3.41 3.66 -3.69
CA GLY A 71 -4.58 3.33 -2.87
C GLY A 71 -4.40 3.74 -1.41
N LEU A 72 -3.24 3.43 -0.81
CA LEU A 72 -2.90 3.91 0.54
C LEU A 72 -2.98 5.44 0.62
N GLY A 73 -2.44 6.14 -0.37
CA GLY A 73 -2.46 7.59 -0.40
C GLY A 73 -3.86 8.18 -0.43
N LEU A 74 -4.75 7.61 -1.24
CA LEU A 74 -6.15 8.05 -1.33
C LEU A 74 -6.88 7.87 0.00
N GLU A 75 -6.70 6.74 0.68
CA GLU A 75 -7.31 6.50 1.98
C GLU A 75 -6.77 7.45 3.07
N LEU A 76 -5.45 7.65 3.12
CA LEU A 76 -4.85 8.62 4.05
C LEU A 76 -5.38 10.05 3.83
N GLU A 77 -5.64 10.44 2.58
CA GLU A 77 -6.17 11.77 2.24
C GLU A 77 -7.60 11.99 2.73
N THR A 78 -8.37 10.93 2.92
CA THR A 78 -9.75 11.04 3.41
C THR A 78 -9.83 11.18 4.93
N LEU A 79 -8.85 10.68 5.69
CA LEU A 79 -8.89 10.63 7.14
C LEU A 79 -9.07 12.01 7.82
N PRO A 80 -8.41 13.11 7.39
CA PRO A 80 -8.65 14.42 7.97
C PRO A 80 -10.08 14.92 7.85
N LYS A 81 -10.85 14.39 6.92
CA LYS A 81 -12.24 14.78 6.64
C LYS A 81 -13.27 14.01 7.49
N THR A 82 -12.81 13.01 8.26
CA THR A 82 -13.69 12.15 9.06
C THR A 82 -14.18 12.78 10.37
N GLY A 83 -13.55 13.88 10.80
CA GLY A 83 -13.81 14.50 12.09
C GLY A 83 -13.14 13.80 13.29
N LEU A 84 -12.40 12.71 13.05
CA LEU A 84 -11.59 12.05 14.07
C LEU A 84 -10.43 12.95 14.51
N ALA A 85 -10.03 12.86 15.78
CA ALA A 85 -8.95 13.65 16.35
C ALA A 85 -8.06 12.79 17.27
N GLY A 86 -6.91 13.32 17.65
CA GLY A 86 -6.04 12.72 18.64
C GLY A 86 -5.73 11.25 18.33
N LYS A 87 -5.81 10.42 19.38
CA LYS A 87 -5.53 9.00 19.31
C LYS A 87 -6.42 8.26 18.31
N GLU A 88 -7.70 8.64 18.18
CA GLU A 88 -8.64 7.97 17.28
C GLU A 88 -8.22 8.15 15.81
N LEU A 89 -7.77 9.35 15.45
CA LEU A 89 -7.25 9.63 14.10
C LEU A 89 -5.99 8.82 13.82
N LEU A 90 -5.08 8.67 14.79
CA LEU A 90 -3.88 7.84 14.65
C LEU A 90 -4.22 6.35 14.50
N VAL A 91 -5.19 5.84 15.25
CA VAL A 91 -5.66 4.45 15.14
C VAL A 91 -6.29 4.21 13.76
N ALA A 92 -7.07 5.16 13.24
CA ALA A 92 -7.62 5.07 11.89
C ALA A 92 -6.49 5.05 10.84
N ALA A 93 -5.48 5.91 10.97
CA ALA A 93 -4.32 5.90 10.08
C ALA A 93 -3.53 4.59 10.17
N ALA A 94 -3.31 4.05 11.38
CA ALA A 94 -2.65 2.77 11.57
C ALA A 94 -3.44 1.63 10.91
N LYS A 95 -4.76 1.58 11.04
CA LYS A 95 -5.61 0.60 10.37
C LYS A 95 -5.43 0.64 8.85
N VAL A 96 -5.49 1.83 8.26
CA VAL A 96 -5.29 2.02 6.81
C VAL A 96 -3.91 1.51 6.39
N VAL A 97 -2.83 1.93 7.05
CA VAL A 97 -1.47 1.50 6.72
C VAL A 97 -1.30 -0.01 6.88
N LEU A 98 -1.78 -0.58 7.99
CA LEU A 98 -1.66 -2.02 8.27
C LEU A 98 -2.45 -2.87 7.28
N THR A 99 -3.63 -2.45 6.86
CA THR A 99 -4.42 -3.13 5.82
C THR A 99 -3.66 -3.15 4.50
N HIS A 100 -3.08 -2.02 4.08
CA HIS A 100 -2.26 -1.96 2.86
C HIS A 100 -0.98 -2.80 2.97
N PHE A 101 -0.34 -2.83 4.13
CA PHE A 101 0.84 -3.66 4.37
C PHE A 101 0.50 -5.15 4.37
N ASP A 102 -0.66 -5.54 4.89
CA ASP A 102 -1.13 -6.94 4.83
C ASP A 102 -1.35 -7.40 3.39
N HIS A 103 -1.92 -6.55 2.55
CA HIS A 103 -2.11 -6.82 1.13
C HIS A 103 -0.81 -6.78 0.31
N SER A 104 0.21 -6.06 0.78
CA SER A 104 1.49 -5.89 0.08
C SER A 104 2.65 -6.69 0.69
N ARG A 105 2.40 -7.56 1.66
CA ARG A 105 3.44 -8.26 2.42
C ARG A 105 4.46 -9.00 1.53
N ASP A 106 3.99 -9.64 0.46
CA ASP A 106 4.87 -10.38 -0.45
C ASP A 106 5.76 -9.44 -1.27
N PHE A 107 5.25 -8.25 -1.62
CA PHE A 107 6.07 -7.17 -2.17
C PHE A 107 7.07 -6.67 -1.14
N MET A 108 6.65 -6.46 0.10
CA MET A 108 7.53 -5.99 1.18
C MET A 108 8.66 -6.97 1.47
N ALA A 109 8.42 -8.27 1.36
CA ALA A 109 9.46 -9.30 1.49
C ALA A 109 10.51 -9.19 0.36
N GLN A 110 10.09 -8.89 -0.86
CA GLN A 110 10.98 -8.65 -2.00
C GLN A 110 11.81 -7.37 -1.82
N PHE A 111 11.23 -6.31 -1.25
CA PHE A 111 11.94 -5.08 -0.90
C PHE A 111 13.10 -5.29 0.07
N SER A 112 12.96 -6.25 0.98
CA SER A 112 14.00 -6.56 1.97
C SER A 112 15.27 -7.13 1.34
N THR A 113 15.19 -7.66 0.12
CA THR A 113 16.34 -8.24 -0.61
C THR A 113 17.07 -7.21 -1.48
N GLY A 114 16.63 -5.93 -1.49
CA GLY A 114 17.24 -4.86 -2.29
C GLY A 114 17.07 -5.02 -3.81
N ARG A 115 16.29 -5.99 -4.24
CA ARG A 115 15.99 -6.22 -5.65
C ARG A 115 14.56 -5.79 -5.95
N PHE A 116 14.42 -4.73 -6.74
CA PHE A 116 13.19 -4.40 -7.45
C PHE A 116 13.28 -4.95 -8.88
N PRO A 117 12.75 -6.14 -9.15
CA PRO A 117 12.62 -6.58 -10.53
C PRO A 117 11.72 -5.59 -11.29
N GLY A 118 12.13 -5.17 -12.47
CA GLY A 118 11.34 -4.26 -13.30
C GLY A 118 11.41 -2.76 -12.98
N CYS A 119 12.25 -2.36 -12.00
CA CYS A 119 12.47 -0.97 -11.70
C CYS A 119 13.52 -0.37 -12.64
N GLY A 120 13.09 0.21 -13.76
CA GLY A 120 13.93 1.17 -14.50
C GLY A 120 13.96 2.52 -13.76
N ASP A 121 15.01 3.33 -13.96
CA ASP A 121 15.26 4.56 -13.22
C ASP A 121 14.03 5.47 -13.09
N ARG A 122 13.31 5.72 -14.18
CA ARG A 122 12.10 6.57 -14.18
C ARG A 122 10.93 5.98 -13.40
N SER A 123 10.77 4.66 -13.39
CA SER A 123 9.66 4.00 -12.67
C SER A 123 9.92 4.02 -11.18
N CYS A 124 11.16 3.83 -10.76
CA CYS A 124 11.60 3.97 -9.38
C CYS A 124 11.42 5.39 -8.87
N GLU A 125 11.80 6.39 -9.66
CA GLU A 125 11.65 7.81 -9.29
C GLU A 125 10.17 8.16 -9.04
N LYS A 126 9.28 7.78 -9.94
CA LYS A 126 7.83 7.95 -9.76
C LYS A 126 7.28 7.24 -8.53
N LEU A 127 7.74 6.03 -8.24
CA LEU A 127 7.35 5.32 -7.03
C LEU A 127 7.84 6.04 -5.77
N MET A 128 9.09 6.51 -5.77
CA MET A 128 9.66 7.28 -4.66
C MET A 128 8.88 8.57 -4.41
N GLU A 129 8.41 9.25 -5.46
CA GLU A 129 7.56 10.43 -5.33
C GLU A 129 6.21 10.11 -4.68
N ARG A 130 5.56 9.01 -5.07
CA ARG A 130 4.32 8.52 -4.44
C ARG A 130 4.53 8.20 -2.95
N LEU A 131 5.63 7.55 -2.62
CA LEU A 131 6.00 7.26 -1.22
C LEU A 131 6.22 8.55 -0.43
N ARG A 132 6.94 9.54 -0.98
CA ARG A 132 7.10 10.86 -0.36
C ARG A 132 5.76 11.56 -0.14
N THR A 133 4.85 11.47 -1.11
CA THR A 133 3.49 12.05 -1.00
C THR A 133 2.72 11.38 0.14
N ASN A 134 2.80 10.05 0.28
CA ASN A 134 2.15 9.35 1.39
C ASN A 134 2.78 9.69 2.74
N HIS A 135 4.11 9.89 2.79
CA HIS A 135 4.77 10.42 3.98
C HIS A 135 4.26 11.83 4.35
N ALA A 136 4.07 12.70 3.36
CA ALA A 136 3.53 14.04 3.58
C ALA A 136 2.06 14.00 4.09
N ARG A 137 1.24 13.11 3.56
CA ARG A 137 -0.14 12.89 4.02
C ARG A 137 -0.17 12.41 5.48
N LEU A 138 0.63 11.40 5.81
CA LEU A 138 0.73 10.93 7.19
C LEU A 138 1.28 12.02 8.12
N ARG A 139 2.24 12.82 7.67
CA ARG A 139 2.73 13.98 8.42
C ARG A 139 1.58 14.94 8.77
N SER A 140 0.71 15.26 7.83
CA SER A 140 -0.45 16.11 8.08
C SER A 140 -1.41 15.50 9.09
N ILE A 141 -1.60 14.18 9.05
CA ILE A 141 -2.41 13.46 10.03
C ILE A 141 -1.77 13.53 11.42
N LEU A 142 -0.45 13.35 11.55
CA LEU A 142 0.25 13.46 12.83
C LEU A 142 0.13 14.88 13.42
N VAL A 143 0.25 15.91 12.59
CA VAL A 143 0.03 17.31 13.00
C VAL A 143 -1.38 17.53 13.54
N LEU A 144 -2.40 17.04 12.81
CA LEU A 144 -3.80 17.16 13.21
C LEU A 144 -4.12 16.37 14.49
N ALA A 145 -3.46 15.25 14.70
CA ALA A 145 -3.62 14.44 15.90
C ALA A 145 -2.89 15.00 17.13
N SER A 146 -1.92 15.90 16.93
CA SER A 146 -1.14 16.51 18.04
C SER A 146 -1.88 17.66 18.68
N ALA A 147 -1.96 17.69 20.02
CA ALA A 147 -2.59 18.77 20.76
C ALA A 147 -1.88 20.14 20.61
N ASP A 148 -0.58 20.13 20.26
CA ASP A 148 0.28 21.31 20.14
C ASP A 148 0.70 21.67 18.70
N GLY A 149 -0.01 21.13 17.70
CA GLY A 149 0.25 21.43 16.29
C GLY A 149 1.56 20.87 15.73
N GLY A 150 2.20 19.94 16.44
CA GLY A 150 3.44 19.26 16.00
C GLY A 150 4.69 20.09 16.24
N LYS A 151 5.47 19.69 17.23
CA LYS A 151 6.79 20.25 17.53
C LYS A 151 7.77 19.99 16.38
N SER A 152 8.78 20.81 16.23
CA SER A 152 9.94 20.77 15.31
C SER A 152 9.82 19.89 14.03
N ALA A 153 10.08 20.46 12.84
CA ALA A 153 9.98 19.75 11.56
C ALA A 153 10.89 18.50 11.47
N ALA A 154 12.01 18.47 12.20
CA ALA A 154 12.92 17.32 12.26
C ALA A 154 12.30 16.17 13.06
N ASP A 155 11.71 16.46 14.22
CA ASP A 155 11.06 15.45 15.07
C ASP A 155 9.86 14.82 14.36
N LEU A 156 9.11 15.61 13.59
CA LEU A 156 7.94 15.15 12.85
C LEU A 156 8.30 14.24 11.67
N GLY A 157 9.43 14.51 10.99
CA GLY A 157 9.95 13.63 9.94
C GLY A 157 10.33 12.25 10.49
N PHE A 158 10.99 12.22 11.63
CA PHE A 158 11.31 10.98 12.33
C PHE A 158 10.04 10.26 12.82
N ALA A 159 9.07 10.99 13.37
CA ALA A 159 7.80 10.42 13.83
C ALA A 159 7.01 9.72 12.70
N VAL A 160 6.98 10.31 11.49
CA VAL A 160 6.39 9.66 10.30
C VAL A 160 7.11 8.36 9.97
N GLY A 161 8.44 8.38 9.95
CA GLY A 161 9.25 7.18 9.72
C GLY A 161 9.04 6.10 10.78
N ALA A 162 8.98 6.50 12.06
CA ALA A 162 8.72 5.61 13.18
C ALA A 162 7.31 4.98 13.09
N PHE A 163 6.30 5.74 12.73
CA PHE A 163 4.93 5.23 12.55
C PHE A 163 4.86 4.14 11.48
N PHE A 164 5.41 4.40 10.28
CA PHE A 164 5.50 3.39 9.22
C PHE A 164 6.37 2.20 9.65
N GLY A 165 7.48 2.46 10.38
CA GLY A 165 8.36 1.44 10.93
C GLY A 165 7.65 0.49 11.89
N LEU A 166 6.81 0.99 12.78
CA LEU A 166 6.01 0.19 13.70
C LEU A 166 4.96 -0.65 12.97
N CYS A 167 4.27 -0.09 11.97
CA CYS A 167 3.36 -0.85 11.12
C CYS A 167 4.10 -1.96 10.36
N ARG A 168 5.32 -1.70 9.86
CA ARG A 168 6.18 -2.70 9.23
C ARG A 168 6.63 -3.78 10.22
N ALA A 169 6.96 -3.42 11.45
CA ALA A 169 7.33 -4.38 12.49
C ALA A 169 6.16 -5.34 12.80
N ALA A 170 4.93 -4.85 12.89
CA ALA A 170 3.74 -5.68 13.02
C ALA A 170 3.57 -6.65 11.84
N THR A 171 3.85 -6.19 10.61
CA THR A 171 3.84 -7.05 9.42
C THR A 171 4.90 -8.14 9.49
N MET A 172 6.14 -7.80 9.88
CA MET A 172 7.23 -8.76 10.04
C MET A 172 6.92 -9.78 11.14
N ARG A 173 6.35 -9.35 12.27
CA ARG A 173 5.90 -10.25 13.33
C ARG A 173 4.88 -11.27 12.80
N LYS A 174 3.88 -10.83 12.04
CA LYS A 174 2.89 -11.73 11.42
C LYS A 174 3.55 -12.79 10.52
N ILE A 175 4.57 -12.41 9.75
CA ILE A 175 5.31 -13.33 8.88
C ILE A 175 6.10 -14.34 9.71
N ILE A 176 6.83 -13.88 10.74
CA ILE A 176 7.67 -14.73 11.60
C ILE A 176 6.82 -15.71 12.41
N GLU A 177 5.74 -15.21 13.02
CA GLU A 177 4.84 -16.00 13.88
C GLU A 177 3.83 -16.83 13.08
N LYS A 178 3.77 -16.65 11.76
CA LYS A 178 2.88 -17.39 10.83
C LYS A 178 1.41 -17.36 11.23
N HIS A 179 0.93 -16.26 11.83
CA HIS A 179 -0.48 -16.14 12.18
C HIS A 179 -1.31 -15.51 11.05
N ASN A 180 -2.60 -15.87 10.97
CA ASN A 180 -3.51 -15.40 9.91
C ASN A 180 -4.46 -14.27 10.36
N LYS A 181 -4.23 -13.67 11.53
CA LYS A 181 -5.07 -12.54 11.99
C LYS A 181 -4.87 -11.32 11.09
N PRO A 182 -5.94 -10.57 10.74
CA PRO A 182 -5.81 -9.31 10.01
C PRO A 182 -4.93 -8.33 10.78
N LEU A 183 -3.96 -7.68 10.09
CA LEU A 183 -3.02 -6.74 10.71
C LEU A 183 -3.69 -5.48 11.28
N GLU A 184 -4.84 -5.08 10.76
CA GLU A 184 -5.61 -3.94 11.26
C GLU A 184 -5.94 -4.04 12.77
N ARG A 185 -6.00 -5.26 13.32
CA ARG A 185 -6.22 -5.51 14.75
C ARG A 185 -5.06 -5.04 15.63
N GLU A 186 -3.88 -4.86 15.05
CA GLU A 186 -2.68 -4.37 15.73
C GLU A 186 -2.65 -2.83 15.84
N ALA A 187 -3.60 -2.13 15.22
CA ALA A 187 -3.57 -0.66 15.12
C ALA A 187 -3.49 0.04 16.48
N GLU A 188 -4.26 -0.42 17.46
CA GLU A 188 -4.23 0.16 18.80
C GLU A 188 -2.90 -0.08 19.52
N SER A 189 -2.33 -1.29 19.38
CA SER A 189 -1.01 -1.62 19.93
C SER A 189 0.09 -0.78 19.29
N VAL A 190 0.08 -0.61 17.98
CA VAL A 190 1.01 0.23 17.22
C VAL A 190 0.93 1.67 17.71
N VAL A 191 -0.28 2.23 17.82
CA VAL A 191 -0.46 3.62 18.27
C VAL A 191 -0.09 3.79 19.73
N SER A 192 -0.45 2.86 20.61
CA SER A 192 -0.05 2.94 22.02
C SER A 192 1.46 2.93 22.19
N PHE A 193 2.16 2.11 21.44
CA PHE A 193 3.63 2.08 21.44
C PHE A 193 4.22 3.36 20.84
N PHE A 194 3.64 3.85 19.75
CA PHE A 194 4.05 5.09 19.10
C PHE A 194 3.94 6.30 20.04
N LEU A 195 2.83 6.43 20.74
CA LEU A 195 2.60 7.53 21.68
C LEU A 195 3.50 7.44 22.94
N GLY A 196 3.72 6.23 23.44
CA GLY A 196 4.61 6.00 24.59
C GLY A 196 6.09 6.27 24.29
N GLY A 197 6.52 6.12 23.04
CA GLY A 197 7.92 6.26 22.62
C GLY A 197 8.22 7.47 21.73
N SER A 198 7.23 8.04 21.05
CA SER A 198 7.45 9.09 20.05
C SER A 198 7.56 10.52 20.62
N GLY A 199 7.16 10.74 21.85
CA GLY A 199 7.10 12.08 22.46
C GLY A 199 6.03 13.00 21.84
N VAL A 200 5.14 12.45 21.00
CA VAL A 200 3.99 13.20 20.47
C VAL A 200 2.88 13.20 21.51
N ALA A 201 2.59 14.39 22.08
CA ALA A 201 1.44 14.57 22.95
C ALA A 201 0.15 14.56 22.11
N VAL A 202 -0.87 13.83 22.56
CA VAL A 202 -2.20 13.70 21.91
C VAL A 202 -3.28 14.25 22.82
#